data_a08aae0ae6ae760edfad709c4fd89a3a
#
_entry.id   a08aae0ae6ae760edfad709c4fd89a3a
#
_cell.length_a   1.000
_cell.length_b   1.000
_cell.length_c   1.000
_cell.angle_alpha   90.00
_cell.angle_beta   90.00
_cell.angle_gamma   90.00
#
_symmetry.space_group_name_H-M   'P 1'
#
loop_
_entity.id
_entity.type
_entity.pdbx_description
1 polymer ?
#
loop_
_entity_poly.entity_id
_entity_poly.type
_entity_poly.pdbx_seq_one_letter_code
_entity_poly.pdbx_strand_id
1 'polypeptide(L)'
;SRYHRYTEEEYKELVERFEDEKLPFSVAVIDMDWHIVDDVDPKYGSGWTGYTWNKKYYPDPERFMNWLHDHGMKISVNLHPAGGIRAFEEAYPAMAKELGDVDTEHEAPIDFDITSRKFLEAYFKCVLHPEENKGVDFWWIDWQQGNITKVPGLDPLWMLNHYHYLDNARDGKRPLTFSRYAGPGSHRYPVGFSGDSIVTWESLNFQPYFTSTASNIGYGWWSHDIGGHMLGYRDNELALRWVQLGVFSPINRLHSSKNEFMGKEPWQFPMEIGEVMKEFLRLRHQMLPYL
;
A
#
# COMPACT_ATOMS: atom_id res chain seq x y z
N SER A 1 -4.36 -4.70 5.98
CA SER A 1 -4.40 -4.44 4.54
C SER A 1 -5.29 -5.46 3.83
N ARG A 2 -6.15 -5.01 2.92
CA ARG A 2 -6.97 -5.90 2.08
C ARG A 2 -7.41 -5.17 0.82
N TYR A 3 -7.31 -5.82 -0.34
CA TYR A 3 -7.97 -5.37 -1.54
C TYR A 3 -9.48 -5.63 -1.41
N HIS A 4 -10.19 -4.67 -0.84
CA HIS A 4 -11.63 -4.70 -0.57
C HIS A 4 -12.17 -3.27 -0.55
N ARG A 5 -13.37 -3.09 -1.06
CA ARG A 5 -14.06 -1.80 -1.09
C ARG A 5 -14.71 -1.51 0.25
N TYR A 6 -13.90 -1.08 1.19
CA TYR A 6 -14.43 -0.59 2.46
C TYR A 6 -15.10 0.77 2.27
N THR A 7 -16.26 0.93 2.87
CA THR A 7 -16.76 2.26 3.22
C THR A 7 -16.00 2.77 4.46
N GLU A 8 -16.10 4.06 4.71
CA GLU A 8 -15.55 4.67 5.94
C GLU A 8 -16.07 3.94 7.19
N GLU A 9 -17.36 3.66 7.24
CA GLU A 9 -18.03 2.99 8.37
C GLU A 9 -17.50 1.56 8.54
N GLU A 10 -17.48 0.77 7.49
CA GLU A 10 -16.97 -0.62 7.53
C GLU A 10 -15.50 -0.68 7.96
N TYR A 11 -14.70 0.31 7.53
CA TYR A 11 -13.30 0.36 7.95
C TYR A 11 -13.15 0.71 9.42
N LYS A 12 -13.98 1.63 9.94
CA LYS A 12 -14.02 1.98 11.35
C LYS A 12 -14.47 0.80 12.21
N GLU A 13 -15.56 0.15 11.83
CA GLU A 13 -16.04 -1.07 12.51
C GLU A 13 -14.96 -2.16 12.56
N LEU A 14 -14.20 -2.33 11.48
CA LEU A 14 -13.08 -3.26 11.44
C LEU A 14 -11.98 -2.89 12.45
N VAL A 15 -11.60 -1.62 12.52
CA VAL A 15 -10.58 -1.13 13.47
C VAL A 15 -11.07 -1.31 14.91
N GLU A 16 -12.28 -0.87 15.22
CA GLU A 16 -12.91 -1.02 16.53
C GLU A 16 -13.00 -2.50 16.95
N ARG A 17 -13.33 -3.38 16.00
CA ARG A 17 -13.34 -4.82 16.27
C ARG A 17 -11.96 -5.37 16.66
N PHE A 18 -10.89 -4.94 15.98
CA PHE A 18 -9.53 -5.33 16.35
C PHE A 18 -9.14 -4.79 17.74
N GLU A 19 -9.57 -3.57 18.08
CA GLU A 19 -9.34 -2.98 19.41
C GLU A 19 -10.08 -3.74 20.52
N ASP A 20 -11.35 -4.08 20.31
CA ASP A 20 -12.16 -4.89 21.24
C ASP A 20 -11.53 -6.26 21.51
N GLU A 21 -10.98 -6.88 20.46
CA GLU A 21 -10.26 -8.14 20.55
C GLU A 21 -8.84 -7.96 21.14
N LYS A 22 -8.43 -6.75 21.49
CA LYS A 22 -7.09 -6.39 22.00
C LYS A 22 -5.97 -6.81 21.05
N LEU A 23 -6.16 -6.48 19.77
CA LEU A 23 -5.23 -6.73 18.68
C LEU A 23 -4.87 -5.38 18.04
N PRO A 24 -3.96 -4.60 18.64
CA PRO A 24 -3.62 -3.26 18.13
C PRO A 24 -2.86 -3.34 16.80
N PHE A 25 -3.13 -2.34 15.95
CA PHE A 25 -2.38 -2.09 14.73
C PHE A 25 -1.75 -0.71 14.74
N SER A 26 -0.59 -0.59 14.09
CA SER A 26 0.15 0.67 14.00
C SER A 26 -0.10 1.41 12.68
N VAL A 27 -0.61 0.72 11.67
CA VAL A 27 -0.78 1.27 10.31
C VAL A 27 -2.11 0.82 9.70
N ALA A 28 -2.89 1.78 9.26
CA ALA A 28 -4.01 1.58 8.36
C ALA A 28 -3.49 1.59 6.92
N VAL A 29 -3.56 0.44 6.25
CA VAL A 29 -3.17 0.31 4.83
C VAL A 29 -4.44 0.21 4.01
N ILE A 30 -4.71 1.21 3.17
CA ILE A 30 -5.91 1.28 2.34
C ILE A 30 -5.51 0.98 0.89
N ASP A 31 -6.16 -0.02 0.30
CA ASP A 31 -5.91 -0.46 -1.07
C ASP A 31 -6.60 0.45 -2.09
N MET A 32 -6.43 0.18 -3.37
CA MET A 32 -6.71 1.09 -4.48
C MET A 32 -8.12 1.68 -4.53
N ASP A 33 -9.12 1.07 -3.92
CA ASP A 33 -10.50 1.62 -3.93
C ASP A 33 -10.68 2.88 -3.04
N TRP A 34 -9.60 3.43 -2.46
CA TRP A 34 -9.66 4.76 -1.85
C TRP A 34 -9.93 5.86 -2.89
N HIS A 35 -9.46 5.67 -4.13
CA HIS A 35 -9.73 6.56 -5.25
C HIS A 35 -10.83 6.03 -6.17
N ILE A 36 -11.25 6.84 -7.14
CA ILE A 36 -12.26 6.44 -8.13
C ILE A 36 -11.66 5.36 -9.05
N VAL A 37 -12.27 4.17 -9.07
CA VAL A 37 -11.83 3.01 -9.85
C VAL A 37 -12.84 2.65 -10.94
N ASP A 38 -14.10 2.38 -10.57
CA ASP A 38 -15.10 1.83 -11.49
C ASP A 38 -15.91 2.90 -12.25
N ASP A 39 -16.08 4.07 -11.67
CA ASP A 39 -16.93 5.13 -12.22
C ASP A 39 -16.15 6.11 -13.11
N VAL A 40 -15.01 5.67 -13.67
CA VAL A 40 -14.20 6.46 -14.62
C VAL A 40 -14.83 6.39 -16.00
N ASP A 41 -15.04 7.55 -16.64
CA ASP A 41 -15.50 7.61 -18.04
C ASP A 41 -14.47 6.87 -18.93
N PRO A 42 -14.90 5.92 -19.77
CA PRO A 42 -14.02 5.15 -20.66
C PRO A 42 -13.09 5.98 -21.53
N LYS A 43 -13.45 7.23 -21.84
CA LYS A 43 -12.58 8.16 -22.60
C LYS A 43 -11.25 8.44 -21.89
N TYR A 44 -11.19 8.32 -20.57
CA TYR A 44 -9.97 8.50 -19.76
C TYR A 44 -9.20 7.21 -19.51
N GLY A 45 -9.70 6.08 -19.99
CA GLY A 45 -9.11 4.76 -19.75
C GLY A 45 -9.67 4.05 -18.52
N SER A 46 -8.86 3.24 -17.86
CA SER A 46 -9.27 2.53 -16.64
C SER A 46 -8.99 3.33 -15.38
N GLY A 47 -9.73 3.07 -14.31
CA GLY A 47 -9.46 3.61 -12.98
C GLY A 47 -8.35 2.88 -12.20
N TRP A 48 -7.44 2.16 -12.88
CA TRP A 48 -6.31 1.49 -12.23
C TRP A 48 -5.35 2.49 -11.58
N THR A 49 -5.04 3.58 -12.29
CA THR A 49 -4.37 4.75 -11.74
C THR A 49 -5.42 5.75 -11.29
N GLY A 50 -5.29 6.29 -10.09
CA GLY A 50 -6.17 7.34 -9.58
C GLY A 50 -5.59 8.05 -8.36
N TYR A 51 -6.05 9.29 -8.15
CA TYR A 51 -5.59 10.17 -7.07
C TYR A 51 -6.73 10.93 -6.40
N THR A 52 -7.96 10.79 -6.92
CA THR A 52 -9.14 11.47 -6.40
C THR A 52 -9.92 10.55 -5.50
N TRP A 53 -10.10 10.93 -4.24
CA TRP A 53 -10.87 10.13 -3.27
C TRP A 53 -12.26 9.80 -3.76
N ASN A 54 -12.64 8.55 -3.64
CA ASN A 54 -13.98 8.09 -3.95
C ASN A 54 -14.95 8.50 -2.84
N LYS A 55 -15.62 9.65 -3.03
CA LYS A 55 -16.55 10.22 -2.05
C LYS A 55 -17.76 9.31 -1.75
N LYS A 56 -18.01 8.31 -2.59
CA LYS A 56 -19.04 7.30 -2.34
C LYS A 56 -18.69 6.41 -1.16
N TYR A 57 -17.40 6.10 -0.99
CA TYR A 57 -16.90 5.25 0.09
C TYR A 57 -16.33 6.08 1.25
N TYR A 58 -15.68 7.18 0.93
CA TYR A 58 -15.06 8.10 1.88
C TYR A 58 -15.58 9.53 1.66
N PRO A 59 -16.78 9.86 2.18
CA PRO A 59 -17.41 11.17 1.94
C PRO A 59 -16.55 12.35 2.41
N ASP A 60 -15.83 12.16 3.50
CA ASP A 60 -14.90 13.13 4.11
C ASP A 60 -13.58 12.43 4.47
N PRO A 61 -12.64 12.34 3.52
CA PRO A 61 -11.37 11.62 3.74
C PRO A 61 -10.52 12.21 4.87
N GLU A 62 -10.51 13.53 5.02
CA GLU A 62 -9.73 14.20 6.07
C GLU A 62 -10.27 13.85 7.46
N ARG A 63 -11.59 13.89 7.66
CA ARG A 63 -12.22 13.43 8.90
C ARG A 63 -11.91 11.96 9.18
N PHE A 64 -11.96 11.11 8.16
CA PHE A 64 -11.66 9.69 8.30
C PHE A 64 -10.20 9.47 8.70
N MET A 65 -9.26 10.14 8.04
CA MET A 65 -7.84 10.04 8.38
C MET A 65 -7.52 10.58 9.76
N ASN A 66 -8.14 11.67 10.17
CA ASN A 66 -8.02 12.20 11.54
C ASN A 66 -8.52 11.18 12.56
N TRP A 67 -9.64 10.52 12.29
CA TRP A 67 -10.15 9.46 13.16
C TRP A 67 -9.15 8.31 13.30
N LEU A 68 -8.51 7.87 12.22
CA LEU A 68 -7.47 6.84 12.27
C LEU A 68 -6.23 7.30 13.08
N HIS A 69 -5.82 8.55 12.92
CA HIS A 69 -4.74 9.12 13.71
C HIS A 69 -5.08 9.19 15.22
N ASP A 70 -6.32 9.54 15.56
CA ASP A 70 -6.80 9.55 16.94
C ASP A 70 -6.78 8.15 17.58
N HIS A 71 -6.89 7.09 16.77
CA HIS A 71 -6.71 5.69 17.16
C HIS A 71 -5.23 5.23 17.14
N GLY A 72 -4.29 6.18 16.98
CA GLY A 72 -2.85 5.91 17.06
C GLY A 72 -2.24 5.25 15.82
N MET A 73 -2.96 5.20 14.71
CA MET A 73 -2.47 4.59 13.47
C MET A 73 -1.83 5.60 12.52
N LYS A 74 -0.81 5.14 11.78
CA LYS A 74 -0.31 5.80 10.58
C LYS A 74 -1.10 5.32 9.36
N ILE A 75 -1.12 6.12 8.29
CA ILE A 75 -1.96 5.87 7.13
C ILE A 75 -1.08 5.72 5.88
N SER A 76 -1.29 4.62 5.18
CA SER A 76 -0.71 4.37 3.86
C SER A 76 -1.80 4.04 2.87
N VAL A 77 -1.81 4.71 1.72
CA VAL A 77 -2.76 4.44 0.64
C VAL A 77 -2.01 3.91 -0.59
N ASN A 78 -2.67 3.01 -1.32
CA ASN A 78 -2.12 2.35 -2.50
C ASN A 78 -1.98 3.35 -3.66
N LEU A 79 -0.93 3.17 -4.47
CA LEU A 79 -0.58 4.05 -5.57
C LEU A 79 -0.11 3.25 -6.79
N HIS A 80 -0.86 3.35 -7.89
CA HIS A 80 -0.50 2.81 -9.21
C HIS A 80 -0.28 3.97 -10.19
N PRO A 81 0.89 4.61 -10.26
CA PRO A 81 1.03 5.91 -10.93
C PRO A 81 1.18 5.85 -12.46
N ALA A 82 1.32 4.67 -13.04
CA ALA A 82 1.72 4.51 -14.45
C ALA A 82 0.77 5.15 -15.47
N GLY A 83 -0.53 5.27 -15.17
CA GLY A 83 -1.50 5.90 -16.05
C GLY A 83 -1.37 7.43 -16.15
N GLY A 84 -0.51 8.04 -15.35
CA GLY A 84 -0.37 9.49 -15.27
C GLY A 84 -1.59 10.17 -14.65
N ILE A 85 -1.84 11.43 -14.96
CA ILE A 85 -2.95 12.21 -14.41
C ILE A 85 -3.96 12.51 -15.53
N ARG A 86 -5.19 12.09 -15.34
CA ARG A 86 -6.29 12.25 -16.30
C ARG A 86 -7.15 13.45 -15.94
N ALA A 87 -7.89 14.00 -16.92
CA ALA A 87 -8.62 15.26 -16.74
C ALA A 87 -9.76 15.19 -15.72
N PHE A 88 -10.24 14.00 -15.35
CA PHE A 88 -11.25 13.84 -14.30
C PHE A 88 -10.67 13.97 -12.87
N GLU A 89 -9.36 13.90 -12.71
CA GLU A 89 -8.71 13.96 -11.39
C GLU A 89 -8.77 15.38 -10.81
N GLU A 90 -9.06 15.48 -9.52
CA GLU A 90 -9.05 16.77 -8.82
C GLU A 90 -7.71 17.51 -8.94
N ALA A 91 -6.60 16.78 -9.03
CA ALA A 91 -5.26 17.33 -9.18
C ALA A 91 -4.92 17.82 -10.61
N TYR A 92 -5.69 17.41 -11.62
CA TYR A 92 -5.36 17.70 -13.03
C TYR A 92 -5.19 19.20 -13.35
N PRO A 93 -6.09 20.10 -12.95
CA PRO A 93 -5.93 21.53 -13.28
C PRO A 93 -4.66 22.14 -12.69
N ALA A 94 -4.31 21.76 -11.45
CA ALA A 94 -3.11 22.25 -10.77
C ALA A 94 -1.85 21.71 -11.45
N MET A 95 -1.85 20.42 -11.79
CA MET A 95 -0.74 19.76 -12.47
C MET A 95 -0.52 20.35 -13.89
N ALA A 96 -1.59 20.52 -14.66
CA ALA A 96 -1.55 21.12 -16.00
C ALA A 96 -1.00 22.54 -15.97
N LYS A 97 -1.43 23.36 -15.01
CA LYS A 97 -0.92 24.72 -14.79
C LYS A 97 0.58 24.73 -14.46
N GLU A 98 1.04 23.82 -13.61
CA GLU A 98 2.46 23.74 -13.23
C GLU A 98 3.34 23.31 -14.42
N LEU A 99 2.85 22.40 -15.24
CA LEU A 99 3.52 21.96 -16.46
C LEU A 99 3.47 23.00 -17.58
N GLY A 100 2.37 23.72 -17.73
CA GLY A 100 2.23 24.88 -18.62
C GLY A 100 2.09 24.58 -20.12
N ASP A 101 2.19 23.31 -20.52
CA ASP A 101 2.16 22.84 -21.90
C ASP A 101 1.10 21.76 -22.17
N VAL A 102 0.15 21.62 -21.26
CA VAL A 102 -0.94 20.63 -21.36
C VAL A 102 -2.15 21.25 -22.06
N ASP A 103 -2.66 20.58 -23.10
CA ASP A 103 -3.90 20.96 -23.78
C ASP A 103 -5.13 20.62 -22.93
N THR A 104 -5.52 21.54 -22.07
CA THR A 104 -6.67 21.36 -21.17
C THR A 104 -8.01 21.54 -21.88
N GLU A 105 -8.07 22.19 -23.06
CA GLU A 105 -9.30 22.32 -23.81
C GLU A 105 -9.77 21.00 -24.41
N HIS A 106 -8.82 20.13 -24.76
CA HIS A 106 -9.10 18.79 -25.26
C HIS A 106 -8.87 17.69 -24.20
N GLU A 107 -8.76 18.07 -22.93
CA GLU A 107 -8.57 17.14 -21.81
C GLU A 107 -7.39 16.18 -22.02
N ALA A 108 -6.29 16.69 -22.61
CA ALA A 108 -5.12 15.86 -22.89
C ALA A 108 -4.57 15.20 -21.62
N PRO A 109 -4.27 13.88 -21.65
CA PRO A 109 -3.70 13.20 -20.50
C PRO A 109 -2.30 13.73 -20.20
N ILE A 110 -1.96 13.80 -18.92
CA ILE A 110 -0.60 14.04 -18.46
C ILE A 110 0.05 12.68 -18.23
N ASP A 111 0.93 12.27 -19.12
CA ASP A 111 1.60 10.98 -19.03
C ASP A 111 2.59 10.93 -17.86
N PHE A 112 2.70 9.76 -17.23
CA PHE A 112 3.67 9.53 -16.19
C PHE A 112 5.10 9.52 -16.74
N ASP A 113 5.93 10.45 -16.27
CA ASP A 113 7.34 10.54 -16.68
C ASP A 113 8.27 10.81 -15.49
N ILE A 114 8.65 9.74 -14.79
CA ILE A 114 9.54 9.82 -13.64
C ILE A 114 10.95 10.33 -13.97
N THR A 115 11.32 10.41 -15.25
CA THR A 115 12.60 10.93 -15.72
C THR A 115 12.60 12.43 -15.96
N SER A 116 11.42 13.05 -16.02
CA SER A 116 11.26 14.48 -16.16
C SER A 116 11.27 15.17 -14.78
N ARG A 117 12.27 16.00 -14.54
CA ARG A 117 12.34 16.80 -13.31
C ARG A 117 11.10 17.68 -13.14
N LYS A 118 10.66 18.33 -14.23
CA LYS A 118 9.47 19.18 -14.21
C LYS A 118 8.21 18.40 -13.83
N PHE A 119 8.04 17.21 -14.41
CA PHE A 119 6.94 16.32 -14.04
C PHE A 119 7.02 15.93 -12.55
N LEU A 120 8.19 15.51 -12.08
CA LEU A 120 8.40 15.09 -10.70
C LEU A 120 8.04 16.18 -9.69
N GLU A 121 8.57 17.40 -9.90
CA GLU A 121 8.29 18.53 -9.02
C GLU A 121 6.79 18.87 -8.98
N ALA A 122 6.13 18.86 -10.14
CA ALA A 122 4.69 19.07 -10.25
C ALA A 122 3.89 17.93 -9.60
N TYR A 123 4.31 16.68 -9.81
CA TYR A 123 3.66 15.49 -9.28
C TYR A 123 3.63 15.48 -7.74
N PHE A 124 4.78 15.71 -7.09
CA PHE A 124 4.80 15.83 -5.63
C PHE A 124 3.97 17.02 -5.16
N LYS A 125 4.18 18.20 -5.72
CA LYS A 125 3.54 19.44 -5.31
C LYS A 125 2.03 19.44 -5.49
N CYS A 126 1.52 18.95 -6.61
CA CYS A 126 0.11 19.09 -6.99
C CYS A 126 -0.73 17.86 -6.73
N VAL A 127 -0.12 16.66 -6.66
CA VAL A 127 -0.84 15.39 -6.52
C VAL A 127 -0.66 14.79 -5.13
N LEU A 128 0.59 14.63 -4.66
CA LEU A 128 0.87 13.87 -3.44
C LEU A 128 0.81 14.72 -2.16
N HIS A 129 1.47 15.89 -2.14
CA HIS A 129 1.50 16.74 -0.95
C HIS A 129 0.12 17.20 -0.48
N PRO A 130 -0.86 17.52 -1.36
CA PRO A 130 -2.21 17.82 -0.91
C PRO A 130 -2.86 16.69 -0.11
N GLU A 131 -2.64 15.43 -0.51
CA GLU A 131 -3.18 14.27 0.20
C GLU A 131 -2.43 13.99 1.51
N GLU A 132 -1.11 14.19 1.52
CA GLU A 132 -0.31 14.11 2.74
C GLU A 132 -0.70 15.18 3.77
N ASN A 133 -1.02 16.39 3.30
CA ASN A 133 -1.51 17.46 4.17
C ASN A 133 -2.90 17.16 4.77
N LYS A 134 -3.71 16.32 4.11
CA LYS A 134 -4.99 15.84 4.64
C LYS A 134 -4.82 14.69 5.65
N GLY A 135 -3.68 13.96 5.63
CA GLY A 135 -3.43 12.91 6.60
C GLY A 135 -2.71 11.66 6.11
N VAL A 136 -2.37 11.53 4.83
CA VAL A 136 -1.56 10.39 4.34
C VAL A 136 -0.15 10.50 4.90
N ASP A 137 0.33 9.49 5.63
CA ASP A 137 1.65 9.49 6.26
C ASP A 137 2.76 9.02 5.31
N PHE A 138 2.46 8.04 4.48
CA PHE A 138 3.39 7.50 3.46
C PHE A 138 2.63 6.73 2.38
N TRP A 139 3.29 6.47 1.25
CA TRP A 139 2.66 5.87 0.08
C TRP A 139 2.99 4.39 -0.05
N TRP A 140 1.98 3.60 -0.48
CA TRP A 140 2.16 2.23 -0.95
C TRP A 140 2.32 2.25 -2.47
N ILE A 141 3.57 2.16 -2.93
CA ILE A 141 3.93 2.21 -4.36
C ILE A 141 3.82 0.81 -4.95
N ASP A 142 2.73 0.55 -5.64
CA ASP A 142 2.43 -0.74 -6.23
C ASP A 142 2.67 -0.70 -7.74
N TRP A 143 3.93 -0.62 -8.13
CA TRP A 143 4.34 -0.53 -9.52
C TRP A 143 4.41 -1.92 -10.16
N GLN A 144 3.61 -2.15 -11.24
CA GLN A 144 3.53 -3.41 -11.97
C GLN A 144 3.67 -3.23 -13.50
N GLN A 145 4.11 -2.05 -13.97
CA GLN A 145 4.07 -1.64 -15.38
C GLN A 145 5.45 -1.71 -16.04
N GLY A 146 6.27 -2.67 -15.60
CA GLY A 146 7.57 -2.95 -16.21
C GLY A 146 8.69 -2.02 -15.76
N ASN A 147 9.81 -2.12 -16.47
CA ASN A 147 11.09 -1.52 -16.07
C ASN A 147 11.65 -0.56 -17.14
N ILE A 148 10.81 -0.01 -18.00
CA ILE A 148 11.23 0.87 -19.11
C ILE A 148 10.88 2.33 -18.78
N THR A 149 11.86 3.22 -18.99
CA THR A 149 11.69 4.67 -19.00
C THR A 149 12.22 5.27 -20.29
N LYS A 150 12.10 6.59 -20.46
CA LYS A 150 12.75 7.32 -21.57
C LYS A 150 14.28 7.29 -21.49
N VAL A 151 14.85 6.91 -20.34
CA VAL A 151 16.30 6.75 -20.15
C VAL A 151 16.64 5.27 -20.17
N PRO A 152 17.37 4.78 -21.19
CA PRO A 152 17.73 3.37 -21.29
C PRO A 152 18.44 2.82 -20.03
N GLY A 153 17.97 1.68 -19.53
CA GLY A 153 18.52 1.03 -18.34
C GLY A 153 18.12 1.63 -17.00
N LEU A 154 17.29 2.68 -16.99
CA LEU A 154 16.76 3.27 -15.76
C LEU A 154 15.38 2.68 -15.44
N ASP A 155 15.29 1.99 -14.31
CA ASP A 155 14.03 1.39 -13.83
C ASP A 155 13.14 2.46 -13.18
N PRO A 156 11.86 2.61 -13.59
CA PRO A 156 10.94 3.58 -13.03
C PRO A 156 10.65 3.32 -11.54
N LEU A 157 10.58 2.06 -11.11
CA LEU A 157 10.32 1.71 -9.72
C LEU A 157 11.50 2.10 -8.81
N TRP A 158 12.73 1.95 -9.31
CA TRP A 158 13.91 2.41 -8.57
C TRP A 158 13.87 3.92 -8.32
N MET A 159 13.47 4.69 -9.35
CA MET A 159 13.31 6.15 -9.25
C MET A 159 12.16 6.53 -8.31
N LEU A 160 11.02 5.85 -8.41
CA LEU A 160 9.88 6.04 -7.50
C LEU A 160 10.30 5.84 -6.05
N ASN A 161 10.98 4.72 -5.75
CA ASN A 161 11.47 4.43 -4.40
C ASN A 161 12.40 5.53 -3.89
N HIS A 162 13.32 5.97 -4.72
CA HIS A 162 14.30 7.01 -4.36
C HIS A 162 13.61 8.35 -4.03
N TYR A 163 12.77 8.84 -4.94
CA TYR A 163 12.16 10.15 -4.78
C TYR A 163 11.08 10.16 -3.68
N HIS A 164 10.24 9.15 -3.61
CA HIS A 164 9.25 9.07 -2.53
C HIS A 164 9.90 8.98 -1.14
N TYR A 165 10.99 8.22 -1.03
CA TYR A 165 11.71 8.12 0.24
C TYR A 165 12.33 9.45 0.67
N LEU A 166 13.00 10.16 -0.25
CA LEU A 166 13.60 11.45 0.06
C LEU A 166 12.55 12.53 0.33
N ASP A 167 11.48 12.57 -0.46
CA ASP A 167 10.39 13.53 -0.28
C ASP A 167 9.67 13.28 1.07
N ASN A 168 9.46 12.05 1.45
CA ASN A 168 8.85 11.72 2.74
C ASN A 168 9.65 12.23 3.94
N ALA A 169 10.94 12.52 3.77
CA ALA A 169 11.82 13.10 4.80
C ALA A 169 11.81 14.65 4.84
N ARG A 170 11.10 15.34 3.93
CA ARG A 170 11.20 16.81 3.75
C ARG A 170 10.92 17.62 5.02
N ASP A 171 10.06 17.11 5.92
CA ASP A 171 9.72 17.76 7.18
C ASP A 171 10.59 17.30 8.36
N GLY A 172 11.74 16.69 8.08
CA GLY A 172 12.67 16.20 9.11
C GLY A 172 12.23 14.91 9.81
N LYS A 173 11.15 14.28 9.35
CA LYS A 173 10.72 12.98 9.87
C LYS A 173 11.60 11.85 9.31
N ARG A 174 11.62 10.72 10.02
CA ARG A 174 12.26 9.50 9.52
C ARG A 174 11.46 8.99 8.31
N PRO A 175 12.08 8.89 7.12
CA PRO A 175 11.35 8.53 5.91
C PRO A 175 10.94 7.07 5.88
N LEU A 176 9.81 6.82 5.22
CA LEU A 176 9.27 5.50 4.97
C LEU A 176 8.59 5.47 3.61
N THR A 177 8.80 4.39 2.87
CA THR A 177 7.98 4.01 1.71
C THR A 177 7.47 2.58 1.93
N PHE A 178 6.43 2.21 1.22
CA PHE A 178 5.99 0.83 1.14
C PHE A 178 5.91 0.47 -0.34
N SER A 179 6.87 -0.30 -0.86
CA SER A 179 7.07 -0.44 -2.30
C SER A 179 7.57 -1.81 -2.72
N ARG A 180 7.30 -2.15 -3.97
CA ARG A 180 7.83 -3.36 -4.61
C ARG A 180 9.35 -3.32 -4.75
N TYR A 181 9.96 -4.49 -4.91
CA TYR A 181 11.39 -4.67 -5.14
C TYR A 181 11.79 -4.20 -6.55
N ALA A 182 12.76 -3.29 -6.62
CA ALA A 182 13.29 -2.72 -7.85
C ALA A 182 14.74 -3.15 -8.16
N GLY A 183 15.23 -4.24 -7.59
CA GLY A 183 16.59 -4.73 -7.79
C GLY A 183 17.58 -4.34 -6.68
N PRO A 184 18.87 -4.66 -6.87
CA PRO A 184 19.91 -4.34 -5.90
C PRO A 184 19.96 -2.85 -5.56
N GLY A 185 20.07 -2.53 -4.26
CA GLY A 185 20.02 -1.16 -3.77
C GLY A 185 18.67 -0.71 -3.21
N SER A 186 17.57 -1.43 -3.51
CA SER A 186 16.23 -1.11 -2.99
C SER A 186 16.13 -1.14 -1.46
N HIS A 187 17.01 -1.87 -0.78
CA HIS A 187 17.09 -1.89 0.68
C HIS A 187 17.35 -0.51 1.31
N ARG A 188 17.80 0.47 0.53
CA ARG A 188 17.96 1.87 0.96
C ARG A 188 16.63 2.56 1.22
N TYR A 189 15.54 2.03 0.69
CA TYR A 189 14.22 2.63 0.69
C TYR A 189 13.20 1.69 1.32
N PRO A 190 13.29 1.43 2.65
CA PRO A 190 12.33 0.56 3.31
C PRO A 190 10.91 1.17 3.31
N VAL A 191 9.87 0.33 3.24
CA VAL A 191 9.79 -1.12 3.34
C VAL A 191 9.50 -1.72 1.96
N GLY A 192 10.08 -2.89 1.69
CA GLY A 192 9.75 -3.65 0.48
C GLY A 192 8.63 -4.66 0.70
N PHE A 193 7.97 -5.07 -0.39
CA PHE A 193 7.02 -6.19 -0.38
C PHE A 193 7.08 -6.99 -1.69
N SER A 194 6.65 -8.26 -1.64
CA SER A 194 6.63 -9.16 -2.81
C SER A 194 5.44 -8.91 -3.72
N GLY A 195 4.28 -8.56 -3.16
CA GLY A 195 2.98 -8.54 -3.82
C GLY A 195 2.44 -9.96 -4.04
N ASP A 196 1.21 -10.04 -4.24
CA ASP A 196 0.28 -11.05 -4.77
C ASP A 196 0.69 -12.53 -4.57
N SER A 197 1.06 -12.90 -3.34
CA SER A 197 1.42 -14.29 -3.00
C SER A 197 0.20 -15.21 -3.12
N ILE A 198 0.41 -16.39 -3.73
CA ILE A 198 -0.65 -17.41 -3.83
C ILE A 198 -0.85 -18.08 -2.47
N VAL A 199 -2.11 -18.39 -2.12
CA VAL A 199 -2.48 -19.01 -0.83
C VAL A 199 -2.23 -20.51 -0.91
N THR A 200 -0.96 -20.94 -0.73
CA THR A 200 -0.54 -22.35 -0.73
C THR A 200 0.59 -22.59 0.25
N TRP A 201 0.78 -23.86 0.64
CA TRP A 201 1.90 -24.29 1.48
C TRP A 201 3.26 -24.07 0.82
N GLU A 202 3.36 -24.22 -0.51
CA GLU A 202 4.58 -23.96 -1.29
C GLU A 202 4.98 -22.50 -1.17
N SER A 203 4.00 -21.59 -1.28
CA SER A 203 4.22 -20.14 -1.11
C SER A 203 4.72 -19.84 0.29
N LEU A 204 4.09 -20.41 1.33
CA LEU A 204 4.53 -20.21 2.72
C LEU A 204 5.94 -20.75 2.94
N ASN A 205 6.24 -21.96 2.46
CA ASN A 205 7.55 -22.60 2.65
C ASN A 205 8.70 -21.81 1.99
N PHE A 206 8.40 -21.07 0.93
CA PHE A 206 9.38 -20.20 0.27
C PHE A 206 9.74 -18.96 1.09
N GLN A 207 8.83 -18.42 1.92
CA GLN A 207 9.02 -17.15 2.60
C GLN A 207 10.24 -17.11 3.54
N PRO A 208 10.51 -18.11 4.41
CA PRO A 208 11.72 -18.12 5.23
C PRO A 208 13.02 -18.16 4.41
N TYR A 209 13.03 -18.95 3.34
CA TYR A 209 14.17 -19.02 2.41
C TYR A 209 14.42 -17.66 1.76
N PHE A 210 13.37 -17.04 1.24
CA PHE A 210 13.45 -15.70 0.63
C PHE A 210 13.98 -14.68 1.64
N THR A 211 13.41 -14.62 2.85
CA THR A 211 13.78 -13.65 3.87
C THR A 211 15.26 -13.76 4.26
N SER A 212 15.74 -14.97 4.50
CA SER A 212 17.15 -15.21 4.85
C SER A 212 18.10 -14.85 3.71
N THR A 213 17.73 -15.16 2.47
CA THR A 213 18.53 -14.85 1.29
C THR A 213 18.57 -13.34 1.00
N ALA A 214 17.42 -12.67 1.09
CA ALA A 214 17.31 -11.21 0.90
C ALA A 214 18.10 -10.44 1.97
N SER A 215 18.15 -10.94 3.20
CA SER A 215 18.93 -10.32 4.29
C SER A 215 20.43 -10.27 3.99
N ASN A 216 20.97 -11.19 3.18
CA ASN A 216 22.39 -11.19 2.77
C ASN A 216 22.76 -9.95 1.92
N ILE A 217 21.80 -9.32 1.26
CA ILE A 217 21.99 -8.07 0.50
C ILE A 217 21.44 -6.84 1.23
N GLY A 218 21.17 -6.97 2.54
CA GLY A 218 20.68 -5.88 3.39
C GLY A 218 19.16 -5.65 3.32
N TYR A 219 18.41 -6.48 2.60
CA TYR A 219 16.96 -6.32 2.44
C TYR A 219 16.18 -6.95 3.61
N GLY A 220 16.40 -6.45 4.82
CA GLY A 220 15.79 -6.98 6.05
C GLY A 220 14.40 -6.43 6.36
N TRP A 221 14.04 -5.24 5.84
CA TRP A 221 12.73 -4.63 6.04
C TRP A 221 11.75 -5.07 4.96
N TRP A 222 11.17 -6.25 5.17
CA TRP A 222 10.30 -6.90 4.19
C TRP A 222 8.92 -7.18 4.75
N SER A 223 7.89 -6.87 3.95
CA SER A 223 6.48 -7.13 4.24
C SER A 223 5.97 -8.27 3.36
N HIS A 224 5.78 -9.44 3.97
CA HIS A 224 5.07 -10.54 3.31
C HIS A 224 3.57 -10.25 3.22
N ASP A 225 2.88 -10.87 2.26
CA ASP A 225 1.42 -11.00 2.27
C ASP A 225 1.04 -12.11 3.25
N ILE A 226 0.90 -11.77 4.53
CA ILE A 226 0.63 -12.77 5.57
C ILE A 226 -0.74 -13.40 5.38
N GLY A 227 -0.71 -14.72 5.13
CA GLY A 227 -1.87 -15.52 4.77
C GLY A 227 -2.03 -15.74 3.26
N GLY A 228 -1.20 -15.10 2.45
CA GLY A 228 -1.30 -15.09 0.99
C GLY A 228 -2.39 -14.15 0.46
N HIS A 229 -2.19 -13.59 -0.72
CA HIS A 229 -3.07 -12.56 -1.27
C HIS A 229 -4.24 -13.14 -2.05
N MET A 230 -4.01 -14.04 -2.99
CA MET A 230 -5.01 -14.51 -3.94
C MET A 230 -4.86 -15.97 -4.32
N LEU A 231 -5.84 -16.49 -5.06
CA LEU A 231 -5.84 -17.85 -5.61
C LEU A 231 -5.61 -18.92 -4.53
N GLY A 232 -5.22 -20.13 -4.94
CA GLY A 232 -4.96 -21.21 -3.99
C GLY A 232 -6.23 -21.74 -3.31
N TYR A 233 -6.15 -21.99 -2.03
CA TYR A 233 -7.24 -22.61 -1.28
C TYR A 233 -7.29 -22.15 0.17
N ARG A 234 -8.48 -22.24 0.79
CA ARG A 234 -8.64 -21.96 2.21
C ARG A 234 -8.22 -23.18 3.04
N ASP A 235 -7.21 -22.99 3.86
CA ASP A 235 -6.72 -23.98 4.83
C ASP A 235 -6.45 -23.25 6.14
N ASN A 236 -7.08 -23.72 7.21
CA ASN A 236 -7.00 -23.09 8.52
C ASN A 236 -5.61 -23.21 9.15
N GLU A 237 -4.94 -24.35 8.97
CA GLU A 237 -3.58 -24.54 9.45
C GLU A 237 -2.59 -23.69 8.67
N LEU A 238 -2.67 -23.67 7.37
CA LEU A 238 -1.86 -22.80 6.51
C LEU A 238 -1.97 -21.33 6.94
N ALA A 239 -3.19 -20.83 7.15
CA ALA A 239 -3.42 -19.47 7.59
C ALA A 239 -2.77 -19.19 8.95
N LEU A 240 -2.93 -20.10 9.91
CA LEU A 240 -2.31 -20.01 11.23
C LEU A 240 -0.79 -19.98 11.15
N ARG A 241 -0.18 -20.90 10.39
CA ARG A 241 1.28 -20.94 10.22
C ARG A 241 1.82 -19.68 9.54
N TRP A 242 1.06 -19.14 8.61
CA TRP A 242 1.46 -17.86 7.98
C TRP A 242 1.40 -16.69 8.96
N VAL A 243 0.37 -16.62 9.82
CA VAL A 243 0.32 -15.61 10.90
C VAL A 243 1.51 -15.76 11.84
N GLN A 244 1.88 -17.00 12.20
CA GLN A 244 3.08 -17.26 13.02
C GLN A 244 4.35 -16.75 12.35
N LEU A 245 4.55 -17.00 11.06
CA LEU A 245 5.66 -16.42 10.28
C LEU A 245 5.63 -14.87 10.34
N GLY A 246 4.45 -14.28 10.15
CA GLY A 246 4.27 -12.83 10.17
C GLY A 246 4.67 -12.20 11.49
N VAL A 247 4.33 -12.84 12.59
CA VAL A 247 4.66 -12.37 13.95
C VAL A 247 6.17 -12.26 14.16
N PHE A 248 6.95 -13.16 13.58
CA PHE A 248 8.42 -13.17 13.64
C PHE A 248 9.09 -12.44 12.48
N SER A 249 8.31 -11.92 11.54
CA SER A 249 8.82 -11.14 10.41
C SER A 249 9.08 -9.67 10.79
N PRO A 250 9.97 -8.94 10.09
CA PRO A 250 10.21 -7.52 10.37
C PRO A 250 8.93 -6.68 10.27
N ILE A 251 8.13 -6.92 9.25
CA ILE A 251 6.80 -6.30 9.08
C ILE A 251 5.74 -7.39 9.08
N ASN A 252 4.75 -7.23 9.95
CA ASN A 252 3.58 -8.12 10.02
C ASN A 252 2.38 -7.43 9.39
N ARG A 253 2.06 -7.76 8.15
CA ARG A 253 0.94 -7.23 7.41
C ARG A 253 0.01 -8.36 6.95
N LEU A 254 -1.13 -8.50 7.62
CA LEU A 254 -2.20 -9.37 7.10
C LEU A 254 -2.70 -8.76 5.78
N HIS A 255 -2.71 -9.55 4.71
CA HIS A 255 -3.14 -9.08 3.40
C HIS A 255 -3.95 -10.14 2.65
N SER A 256 -4.92 -9.68 1.86
CA SER A 256 -5.77 -10.56 1.05
C SER A 256 -6.40 -9.80 -0.12
N SER A 257 -6.85 -10.55 -1.13
CA SER A 257 -7.72 -10.04 -2.18
C SER A 257 -9.15 -9.79 -1.67
N LYS A 258 -10.01 -9.29 -2.56
CA LYS A 258 -11.43 -9.00 -2.29
C LYS A 258 -12.30 -10.24 -2.04
N ASN A 259 -11.81 -11.44 -2.34
CA ASN A 259 -12.57 -12.67 -2.13
C ASN A 259 -12.86 -12.84 -0.63
N GLU A 260 -14.12 -13.00 -0.26
CA GLU A 260 -14.58 -13.12 1.12
C GLU A 260 -13.93 -14.29 1.86
N PHE A 261 -13.66 -15.40 1.16
CA PHE A 261 -12.97 -16.56 1.75
C PHE A 261 -11.48 -16.31 2.05
N MET A 262 -10.92 -15.20 1.58
CA MET A 262 -9.51 -14.86 1.79
C MET A 262 -9.30 -13.89 2.96
N GLY A 263 -10.33 -13.54 3.72
CA GLY A 263 -10.20 -12.74 4.94
C GLY A 263 -9.19 -13.33 5.92
N LYS A 264 -8.46 -12.46 6.63
CA LYS A 264 -7.37 -12.85 7.54
C LYS A 264 -7.69 -12.49 9.00
N GLU A 265 -8.84 -11.93 9.24
CA GLU A 265 -9.30 -11.57 10.56
C GLU A 265 -9.49 -12.85 11.41
N PRO A 266 -8.91 -12.93 12.61
CA PRO A 266 -8.95 -14.17 13.44
C PRO A 266 -10.35 -14.71 13.69
N TRP A 267 -11.35 -13.84 13.80
CA TRP A 267 -12.75 -14.24 14.04
C TRP A 267 -13.46 -14.86 12.82
N GLN A 268 -12.83 -14.86 11.65
CA GLN A 268 -13.33 -15.56 10.45
C GLN A 268 -12.90 -17.03 10.39
N PHE A 269 -12.11 -17.50 11.36
CA PHE A 269 -11.62 -18.86 11.46
C PHE A 269 -12.34 -19.62 12.58
N PRO A 270 -12.32 -20.97 12.57
CA PRO A 270 -12.77 -21.75 13.73
C PRO A 270 -12.13 -21.26 15.03
N MET A 271 -12.88 -21.33 16.12
CA MET A 271 -12.48 -20.73 17.40
C MET A 271 -11.07 -21.14 17.84
N GLU A 272 -10.72 -22.44 17.70
CA GLU A 272 -9.40 -22.95 18.10
C GLU A 272 -8.27 -22.29 17.29
N ILE A 273 -8.48 -22.05 16.02
CA ILE A 273 -7.51 -21.40 15.13
C ILE A 273 -7.46 -19.90 15.42
N GLY A 274 -8.62 -19.26 15.53
CA GLY A 274 -8.73 -17.83 15.77
C GLY A 274 -8.09 -17.38 17.07
N GLU A 275 -8.29 -18.13 18.16
CA GLU A 275 -7.67 -17.80 19.45
C GLU A 275 -6.14 -17.92 19.41
N VAL A 276 -5.59 -18.96 18.78
CA VAL A 276 -4.14 -19.06 18.60
C VAL A 276 -3.59 -17.93 17.74
N MET A 277 -4.29 -17.53 16.65
CA MET A 277 -3.90 -16.35 15.85
C MET A 277 -3.85 -15.08 16.72
N LYS A 278 -4.86 -14.86 17.57
CA LYS A 278 -4.91 -13.70 18.48
C LYS A 278 -3.76 -13.72 19.49
N GLU A 279 -3.43 -14.86 20.05
CA GLU A 279 -2.28 -15.01 20.96
C GLU A 279 -0.98 -14.62 20.28
N PHE A 280 -0.74 -15.10 19.07
CA PHE A 280 0.46 -14.76 18.30
C PHE A 280 0.50 -13.28 17.91
N LEU A 281 -0.61 -12.68 17.50
CA LEU A 281 -0.67 -11.24 17.19
C LEU A 281 -0.38 -10.39 18.44
N ARG A 282 -0.84 -10.78 19.64
CA ARG A 282 -0.46 -10.13 20.91
C ARG A 282 1.01 -10.32 21.24
N LEU A 283 1.55 -11.53 21.02
CA LEU A 283 2.97 -11.84 21.19
C LEU A 283 3.83 -10.90 20.32
N ARG A 284 3.42 -10.58 19.09
CA ARG A 284 4.09 -9.63 18.23
C ARG A 284 4.38 -8.30 18.93
N HIS A 285 3.39 -7.74 19.63
CA HIS A 285 3.54 -6.48 20.36
C HIS A 285 4.48 -6.59 21.56
N GLN A 286 4.47 -7.73 22.25
CA GLN A 286 5.42 -7.99 23.33
C GLN A 286 6.86 -8.12 22.83
N MET A 287 7.05 -8.54 21.58
CA MET A 287 8.37 -8.70 20.95
C MET A 287 8.92 -7.42 20.31
N LEU A 288 8.17 -6.33 20.25
CA LEU A 288 8.64 -5.07 19.61
C LEU A 288 10.01 -4.61 20.11
N PRO A 289 10.32 -4.64 21.43
CA PRO A 289 11.65 -4.24 21.90
C PRO A 289 12.78 -5.16 21.42
N TYR A 290 12.49 -6.41 21.11
CA TYR A 290 13.44 -7.38 20.57
C TYR A 290 13.62 -7.19 19.06
N LEU A 291 12.54 -6.94 18.33
CA LEU A 291 12.54 -6.79 16.88
C LEU A 291 13.16 -5.48 16.43
#